data_07d3901f79350d570987da8ec93933bd
#
_entry.id   07d3901f79350d570987da8ec93933bd
#
_cell.length_a   1.000
_cell.length_b   1.000
_cell.length_c   1.000
_cell.angle_alpha   90.00
_cell.angle_beta   90.00
_cell.angle_gamma   90.00
#
_symmetry.space_group_name_H-M   'P 1'
#
loop_
_entity.id
_entity.type
_entity.pdbx_description
1 polymer ?
#
loop_
_entity_poly.entity_id
_entity_poly.type
_entity_poly.pdbx_seq_one_letter_code
_entity_poly.pdbx_strand_id
1 'polypeptide(L)'
;RYDGTMPRALFKHIKDLRWEKMNKNHRERYRHVHDWYVENLLTRYVLMPSGEVTIQRRGNPSGQISTTMDNNMINFWLQAFEFAYLNKGKDVEALWKEYDTIVYGDDRLSTTPCLPDDYVPRVVQMYKEVFGMWVKP
;
A
#
# COMPACT_ATOMS: atom_id res chain seq x y z
N ARG A 1 3.98 3.42 -9.49
CA ARG A 1 4.33 4.63 -8.70
C ARG A 1 3.35 4.80 -7.56
N TYR A 2 3.78 4.60 -6.33
CA TYR A 2 2.94 4.75 -5.13
C TYR A 2 2.71 6.22 -4.75
N ASP A 3 3.60 7.10 -5.14
CA ASP A 3 3.58 8.52 -4.81
C ASP A 3 2.33 9.27 -5.32
N GLY A 4 1.74 8.84 -6.42
CA GLY A 4 0.53 9.46 -6.99
C GLY A 4 -0.71 8.58 -7.04
N THR A 5 -0.59 7.26 -6.90
CA THR A 5 -1.68 6.32 -7.19
C THR A 5 -2.22 5.55 -5.99
N MET A 6 -1.47 5.51 -4.90
CA MET A 6 -1.86 4.77 -3.69
C MET A 6 -3.23 5.20 -3.17
N PRO A 7 -4.20 4.27 -3.01
CA PRO A 7 -5.51 4.60 -2.44
C PRO A 7 -5.41 5.11 -1.00
N ARG A 8 -6.16 6.18 -0.69
CA ARG A 8 -6.21 6.76 0.66
C ARG A 8 -6.55 5.72 1.74
N ALA A 9 -7.54 4.86 1.47
CA ALA A 9 -7.99 3.86 2.44
C ALA A 9 -6.89 2.85 2.79
N LEU A 10 -6.16 2.36 1.78
CA LEU A 10 -5.05 1.43 1.99
C LEU A 10 -3.92 2.09 2.77
N PHE A 11 -3.54 3.32 2.40
CA PHE A 11 -2.49 4.04 3.08
C PHE A 11 -2.86 4.31 4.55
N LYS A 12 -4.10 4.73 4.81
CA LYS A 12 -4.61 4.90 6.17
C LYS A 12 -4.54 3.60 6.97
N HIS A 13 -4.98 2.49 6.39
CA HIS A 13 -4.91 1.17 7.02
C HIS A 13 -3.49 0.81 7.47
N ILE A 14 -2.49 1.04 6.63
CA ILE A 14 -1.08 0.79 7.00
C ILE A 14 -0.62 1.71 8.15
N LYS A 15 -1.03 2.98 8.15
CA LYS A 15 -0.74 3.89 9.27
C LYS A 15 -1.37 3.40 10.57
N ASP A 16 -2.63 2.95 10.52
CA ASP A 16 -3.35 2.41 11.67
C ASP A 16 -2.68 1.13 12.19
N LEU A 17 -2.30 0.19 11.32
CA LEU A 17 -1.55 -1.02 11.70
C LEU A 17 -0.24 -0.70 12.41
N ARG A 18 0.52 0.26 11.89
CA ARG A 18 1.76 0.71 12.55
C ARG A 18 1.49 1.35 13.91
N TRP A 19 0.43 2.14 14.02
CA TRP A 19 0.00 2.75 15.27
C TRP A 19 -0.36 1.69 16.32
N GLU A 20 -1.09 0.66 15.95
CA GLU A 20 -1.46 -0.44 16.84
C GLU A 20 -0.25 -1.21 17.40
N LYS A 21 0.87 -1.23 16.69
CA LYS A 21 2.13 -1.86 17.16
C LYS A 21 2.94 -0.99 18.11
N MET A 22 2.57 0.26 18.32
CA MET A 22 3.24 1.14 19.29
C MET A 22 2.85 0.80 20.72
N ASN A 23 3.71 1.20 21.67
CA ASN A 23 3.45 1.05 23.08
C ASN A 23 2.10 1.69 23.48
N LYS A 24 1.31 0.99 24.32
CA LYS A 24 -0.03 1.42 24.74
C LYS A 24 -0.05 2.83 25.33
N ASN A 25 0.88 3.14 26.23
CA ASN A 25 0.94 4.46 26.88
C ASN A 25 1.20 5.58 25.86
N HIS A 26 2.04 5.33 24.84
CA HIS A 26 2.26 6.27 23.75
C HIS A 26 1.00 6.45 22.88
N ARG A 27 0.29 5.37 22.59
CA ARG A 27 -0.96 5.43 21.80
C ARG A 27 -2.03 6.26 22.52
N GLU A 28 -2.20 6.10 23.81
CA GLU A 28 -3.16 6.86 24.59
C GLU A 28 -2.76 8.34 24.68
N ARG A 29 -1.49 8.62 24.92
CA ARG A 29 -0.99 9.99 25.11
C ARG A 29 -0.94 10.81 23.82
N TYR A 30 -0.56 10.19 22.70
CA TYR A 30 -0.25 10.89 21.46
C TYR A 30 -1.25 10.60 20.32
N ARG A 31 -2.43 10.09 20.63
CA ARG A 31 -3.46 9.78 19.63
C ARG A 31 -3.80 10.98 18.77
N HIS A 32 -4.00 12.14 19.36
CA HIS A 32 -4.31 13.37 18.65
C HIS A 32 -3.20 13.82 17.69
N VAL A 33 -1.93 13.58 18.04
CA VAL A 33 -0.78 13.89 17.17
C VAL A 33 -0.75 12.93 15.98
N HIS A 34 -0.99 11.64 16.22
CA HIS A 34 -1.08 10.64 15.16
C HIS A 34 -2.20 10.98 14.17
N ASP A 35 -3.39 11.25 14.67
CA ASP A 35 -4.56 11.53 13.84
C ASP A 35 -4.35 12.78 13.00
N TRP A 36 -3.80 13.84 13.59
CA TRP A 36 -3.40 15.06 12.88
C TRP A 36 -2.36 14.76 11.78
N TYR A 37 -1.31 14.01 12.12
CA TYR A 37 -0.26 13.64 11.17
C TYR A 37 -0.81 12.84 9.99
N VAL A 38 -1.61 11.82 10.28
CA VAL A 38 -2.19 10.95 9.24
C VAL A 38 -3.12 11.73 8.32
N GLU A 39 -3.98 12.59 8.87
CA GLU A 39 -4.91 13.38 8.05
C GLU A 39 -4.17 14.35 7.12
N ASN A 40 -3.15 15.05 7.62
CA ASN A 40 -2.34 15.97 6.81
C ASN A 40 -1.44 15.24 5.79
N LEU A 41 -1.10 13.99 6.03
CA LEU A 41 -0.40 13.15 5.07
C LEU A 41 -1.32 12.64 3.96
N LEU A 42 -2.55 12.25 4.32
CA LEU A 42 -3.55 11.71 3.40
C LEU A 42 -4.22 12.78 2.53
N THR A 43 -4.27 14.01 3.03
CA THR A 43 -4.82 15.18 2.31
C THR A 43 -3.86 16.33 2.48
N ARG A 44 -3.11 16.65 1.46
CA ARG A 44 -2.03 17.64 1.52
C ARG A 44 -2.09 18.65 0.40
N TYR A 45 -1.66 19.85 0.70
CA TYR A 45 -1.39 20.88 -0.31
C TYR A 45 -0.04 20.60 -0.96
N VAL A 46 0.02 20.73 -2.27
CA VAL A 46 1.23 20.53 -3.07
C VAL A 46 1.43 21.75 -3.94
N LEU A 47 2.60 22.40 -3.81
CA LEU A 47 3.04 23.44 -4.71
C LEU A 47 3.66 22.79 -5.95
N MET A 48 3.08 23.06 -7.11
CA MET A 48 3.58 22.59 -8.40
C MET A 48 4.72 23.48 -8.90
N PRO A 49 5.62 22.98 -9.75
CA PRO A 49 6.67 23.78 -10.37
C PRO A 49 6.14 25.00 -11.17
N SER A 50 4.89 24.95 -11.63
CA SER A 50 4.19 26.06 -12.28
C SER A 50 3.80 27.19 -11.33
N GLY A 51 3.95 27.03 -10.00
CA GLY A 51 3.49 27.96 -8.97
C GLY A 51 2.04 27.71 -8.52
N GLU A 52 1.33 26.79 -9.11
CA GLU A 52 -0.02 26.41 -8.69
C GLU A 52 -0.01 25.60 -7.42
N VAL A 53 -1.00 25.82 -6.56
CA VAL A 53 -1.25 25.02 -5.36
C VAL A 53 -2.41 24.09 -5.63
N THR A 54 -2.20 22.79 -5.47
CA THR A 54 -3.23 21.76 -5.63
C THR A 54 -3.41 20.97 -4.34
N ILE A 55 -4.52 20.24 -4.24
CA ILE A 55 -4.78 19.31 -3.13
C ILE A 55 -4.60 17.89 -3.63
N GLN A 56 -3.67 17.17 -3.03
CA GLN A 56 -3.45 15.76 -3.31
C GLN A 56 -4.09 14.91 -2.21
N ARG A 57 -4.95 13.96 -2.62
CA ARG A 57 -5.72 13.06 -1.74
C ARG A 57 -5.38 11.59 -1.93
N ARG A 58 -4.36 11.29 -2.72
CA ARG A 58 -3.87 9.93 -3.01
C ARG A 58 -2.35 9.93 -2.99
N GLY A 59 -1.80 8.72 -2.90
CA GLY A 59 -0.36 8.50 -2.99
C GLY A 59 0.38 8.72 -1.68
N ASN A 60 1.55 8.10 -1.60
CA ASN A 60 2.49 8.26 -0.51
C ASN A 60 3.62 9.18 -0.97
N PRO A 61 3.78 10.39 -0.42
CA PRO A 61 4.77 11.36 -0.92
C PRO A 61 6.18 10.81 -0.79
N SER A 62 6.94 10.91 -1.89
CA SER A 62 8.38 10.65 -1.85
C SER A 62 9.06 11.63 -0.88
N GLY A 63 9.98 11.13 -0.05
CA GLY A 63 10.74 11.95 0.91
C GLY A 63 10.05 12.22 2.24
N GLN A 64 8.80 11.77 2.48
CA GLN A 64 8.28 11.77 3.85
C GLN A 64 9.03 10.76 4.72
N ILE A 65 9.14 11.00 6.04
CA ILE A 65 10.05 10.29 6.94
C ILE A 65 9.88 8.76 6.96
N SER A 66 8.71 8.23 6.67
CA SER A 66 8.42 6.79 6.68
C SER A 66 8.02 6.22 5.32
N THR A 67 8.28 6.92 4.21
CA THR A 67 7.87 6.50 2.86
C THR A 67 8.27 5.07 2.55
N THR A 68 9.53 4.72 2.74
CA THR A 68 10.04 3.36 2.42
C THR A 68 9.35 2.29 3.26
N MET A 69 9.21 2.53 4.57
CA MET A 69 8.55 1.57 5.46
C MET A 69 7.07 1.39 5.11
N ASP A 70 6.38 2.49 4.86
CA ASP A 70 4.97 2.45 4.46
C ASP A 70 4.81 1.72 3.12
N ASN A 71 5.65 2.03 2.13
CA ASN A 71 5.60 1.39 0.82
C ASN A 71 5.90 -0.11 0.90
N ASN A 72 6.87 -0.53 1.72
CA ASN A 72 7.14 -1.95 1.93
C ASN A 72 5.92 -2.68 2.52
N MET A 73 5.29 -2.13 3.53
CA MET A 73 4.09 -2.71 4.13
C MET A 73 2.90 -2.73 3.16
N ILE A 74 2.72 -1.67 2.41
CA ILE A 74 1.68 -1.57 1.38
C ILE A 74 1.90 -2.62 0.30
N ASN A 75 3.13 -2.75 -0.21
CA ASN A 75 3.48 -3.72 -1.23
C ASN A 75 3.23 -5.15 -0.75
N PHE A 76 3.65 -5.48 0.46
CA PHE A 76 3.38 -6.79 1.06
C PHE A 76 1.87 -7.06 1.20
N TRP A 77 1.11 -6.08 1.68
CA TRP A 77 -0.35 -6.18 1.79
C TRP A 77 -1.03 -6.39 0.43
N LEU A 78 -0.59 -5.64 -0.58
CA LEU A 78 -1.10 -5.77 -1.95
C LEU A 78 -0.80 -7.15 -2.55
N GLN A 79 0.36 -7.72 -2.26
CA GLN A 79 0.71 -9.08 -2.69
C GLN A 79 -0.21 -10.14 -2.05
N ALA A 80 -0.50 -10.01 -0.75
CA ALA A 80 -1.44 -10.91 -0.08
C ALA A 80 -2.85 -10.80 -0.67
N PHE A 81 -3.31 -9.59 -0.95
CA PHE A 81 -4.59 -9.35 -1.61
C PHE A 81 -4.62 -9.95 -3.02
N GLU A 82 -3.60 -9.67 -3.84
CA GLU A 82 -3.43 -10.20 -5.19
C GLU A 82 -3.48 -11.73 -5.19
N PHE A 83 -2.71 -12.35 -4.31
CA PHE A 83 -2.66 -13.79 -4.17
C PHE A 83 -4.03 -14.39 -3.84
N ALA A 84 -4.73 -13.82 -2.86
CA ALA A 84 -6.08 -14.24 -2.49
C ALA A 84 -7.09 -14.02 -3.62
N TYR A 85 -7.01 -12.88 -4.31
CA TYR A 85 -7.89 -12.55 -5.42
C TYR A 85 -7.76 -13.53 -6.60
N LEU A 86 -6.53 -13.91 -6.94
CA LEU A 86 -6.25 -14.82 -8.06
C LEU A 86 -6.53 -16.28 -7.74
N ASN A 87 -6.52 -16.67 -6.49
CA ASN A 87 -6.69 -18.06 -6.02
C ASN A 87 -8.03 -18.28 -5.31
N LYS A 88 -9.08 -17.56 -5.71
CA LYS A 88 -10.43 -17.75 -5.16
C LYS A 88 -10.86 -19.22 -5.29
N GLY A 89 -11.37 -19.79 -4.19
CA GLY A 89 -11.83 -21.17 -4.12
C GLY A 89 -10.77 -22.22 -3.77
N LYS A 90 -9.51 -21.78 -3.55
CA LYS A 90 -8.44 -22.62 -3.01
C LYS A 90 -8.24 -22.34 -1.52
N ASP A 91 -7.52 -23.23 -0.83
CA ASP A 91 -7.04 -22.95 0.54
C ASP A 91 -5.88 -21.94 0.48
N VAL A 92 -6.26 -20.66 0.48
CA VAL A 92 -5.33 -19.53 0.34
C VAL A 92 -4.36 -19.46 1.50
N GLU A 93 -4.80 -19.80 2.73
CA GLU A 93 -3.95 -19.73 3.93
C GLU A 93 -2.85 -20.80 3.90
N ALA A 94 -3.18 -22.01 3.45
CA ALA A 94 -2.20 -23.07 3.28
C ALA A 94 -1.18 -22.73 2.19
N LEU A 95 -1.65 -22.26 1.04
CA LEU A 95 -0.80 -21.90 -0.10
C LEU A 95 0.07 -20.67 0.19
N TRP A 96 -0.42 -19.71 0.98
CA TRP A 96 0.36 -18.51 1.35
C TRP A 96 1.63 -18.83 2.14
N LYS A 97 1.68 -19.95 2.84
CA LYS A 97 2.88 -20.40 3.57
C LYS A 97 4.05 -20.76 2.65
N GLU A 98 3.76 -21.05 1.39
CA GLU A 98 4.76 -21.33 0.36
C GLU A 98 5.12 -20.10 -0.49
N TYR A 99 4.46 -18.97 -0.23
CA TYR A 99 4.74 -17.70 -0.89
C TYR A 99 5.90 -17.00 -0.18
N ASP A 100 6.88 -16.55 -0.96
CA ASP A 100 8.00 -15.76 -0.41
C ASP A 100 8.22 -14.50 -1.25
N THR A 101 8.72 -13.43 -0.61
CA THR A 101 8.88 -12.14 -1.27
C THR A 101 9.96 -11.27 -0.65
N ILE A 102 10.70 -10.59 -1.51
CA ILE A 102 11.59 -9.48 -1.14
C ILE A 102 10.99 -8.20 -1.69
N VAL A 103 10.87 -7.18 -0.83
CA VAL A 103 10.22 -5.91 -1.14
C VAL A 103 11.14 -4.73 -0.85
N TYR A 104 11.21 -3.78 -1.80
CA TYR A 104 11.83 -2.49 -1.60
C TYR A 104 11.00 -1.39 -2.26
N GLY A 105 10.26 -0.63 -1.44
CA GLY A 105 9.35 0.40 -1.96
C GLY A 105 8.21 -0.18 -2.79
N ASP A 106 8.12 0.21 -4.05
CA ASP A 106 7.18 -0.32 -5.03
C ASP A 106 7.73 -1.50 -5.86
N ASP A 107 9.02 -1.81 -5.72
CA ASP A 107 9.63 -2.98 -6.34
C ASP A 107 9.45 -4.24 -5.48
N ARG A 108 9.34 -5.39 -6.15
CA ARG A 108 9.25 -6.69 -5.50
C ARG A 108 9.84 -7.81 -6.34
N LEU A 109 10.33 -8.84 -5.67
CA LEU A 109 10.64 -10.13 -6.24
C LEU A 109 9.94 -11.20 -5.41
N SER A 110 9.10 -12.02 -6.04
CA SER A 110 8.26 -12.98 -5.32
C SER A 110 8.34 -14.36 -5.95
N THR A 111 8.23 -15.40 -5.11
CA THR A 111 7.94 -16.77 -5.52
C THR A 111 6.52 -17.14 -5.11
N THR A 112 5.84 -17.93 -5.93
CA THR A 112 4.45 -18.31 -5.67
C THR A 112 4.21 -19.76 -6.03
N PRO A 113 3.50 -20.54 -5.19
CA PRO A 113 3.17 -21.93 -5.50
C PRO A 113 2.13 -22.07 -6.63
N CYS A 114 1.40 -21.02 -6.93
CA CYS A 114 0.34 -21.00 -7.93
C CYS A 114 0.42 -19.75 -8.78
N LEU A 115 0.62 -19.94 -10.08
CA LEU A 115 0.61 -18.85 -11.07
C LEU A 115 -0.36 -19.24 -12.19
N PRO A 116 -1.46 -18.51 -12.39
CA PRO A 116 -2.33 -18.72 -13.54
C PRO A 116 -1.67 -18.32 -14.85
N ASP A 117 -1.99 -19.00 -15.95
CA ASP A 117 -1.42 -18.72 -17.28
C ASP A 117 -1.67 -17.28 -17.74
N ASP A 118 -2.79 -16.69 -17.32
CA ASP A 118 -3.19 -15.30 -17.62
C ASP A 118 -2.86 -14.32 -16.48
N TYR A 119 -1.82 -14.60 -15.70
CA TYR A 119 -1.45 -13.84 -14.49
C TYR A 119 -1.32 -12.34 -14.75
N VAL A 120 -0.48 -11.94 -15.72
CA VAL A 120 -0.19 -10.51 -15.97
C VAL A 120 -1.44 -9.71 -16.32
N PRO A 121 -2.28 -10.11 -17.31
CA PRO A 121 -3.48 -9.36 -17.62
C PRO A 121 -4.47 -9.31 -16.46
N ARG A 122 -4.64 -10.39 -15.70
CA ARG A 122 -5.52 -10.41 -14.52
C ARG A 122 -5.04 -9.48 -13.40
N VAL A 123 -3.74 -9.44 -13.15
CA VAL A 123 -3.16 -8.53 -12.14
C VAL A 123 -3.34 -7.07 -12.57
N VAL A 124 -3.03 -6.73 -13.82
CA VAL A 124 -3.21 -5.37 -14.33
C VAL A 124 -4.67 -4.93 -14.22
N GLN A 125 -5.61 -5.80 -14.61
CA GLN A 125 -7.04 -5.54 -14.49
C GLN A 125 -7.47 -5.35 -13.03
N MET A 126 -7.07 -6.24 -12.14
CA MET A 126 -7.38 -6.17 -10.71
C MET A 126 -6.90 -4.85 -10.09
N TYR A 127 -5.66 -4.47 -10.31
CA TYR A 127 -5.13 -3.21 -9.77
C TYR A 127 -5.88 -1.98 -10.27
N LYS A 128 -6.27 -1.99 -11.55
CA LYS A 128 -7.06 -0.91 -12.15
C LYS A 128 -8.47 -0.85 -11.55
N GLU A 129 -9.17 -1.98 -11.48
CA GLU A 129 -10.58 -2.03 -11.07
C GLU A 129 -10.76 -1.87 -9.56
N VAL A 130 -9.94 -2.53 -8.75
CA VAL A 130 -10.09 -2.55 -7.29
C VAL A 130 -9.45 -1.34 -6.64
N PHE A 131 -8.27 -0.96 -7.10
CA PHE A 131 -7.47 0.08 -6.44
C PHE A 131 -7.38 1.39 -7.24
N GLY A 132 -7.80 1.39 -8.50
CA GLY A 132 -7.61 2.51 -9.42
C GLY A 132 -6.12 2.81 -9.63
N MET A 133 -5.27 1.78 -9.55
CA MET A 133 -3.83 1.87 -9.74
C MET A 133 -3.45 1.37 -11.12
N TRP A 134 -2.43 1.98 -11.68
CA TRP A 134 -1.88 1.55 -12.96
C TRP A 134 -0.56 0.80 -12.74
N VAL A 135 -0.52 -0.42 -13.20
CA VAL A 135 0.65 -1.31 -13.16
C VAL A 135 1.15 -1.50 -14.58
N LYS A 136 2.44 -1.38 -14.78
CA LYS A 136 3.03 -1.74 -16.07
C LYS A 136 3.05 -3.26 -16.20
N PRO A 137 2.66 -3.79 -17.36
CA PRO A 137 2.78 -5.23 -17.65
C PRO A 137 4.22 -5.67 -17.71
#